data_3f55f91e35d3ac2779a5c945ad6f2c62
#
_entry.id   3f55f91e35d3ac2779a5c945ad6f2c62
#
_cell.length_a   1.000
_cell.length_b   1.000
_cell.length_c   1.000
_cell.angle_alpha   90.00
_cell.angle_beta   90.00
_cell.angle_gamma   90.00
#
_symmetry.space_group_name_H-M   'P 1'
#
loop_
_entity.id
_entity.type
_entity.pdbx_description
1 polymer ?
#
loop_
_entity_poly.entity_id
_entity_poly.type
_entity_poly.pdbx_seq_one_letter_code
_entity_poly.pdbx_strand_id
1 'polypeptide(L)'
;MMWRQLAILALVAPYQVTALLRFPCGQLVIDRLDPLVTPGQVPAPHLHQIVGGNAFNASMDPSKDLPGESTCTTCQFSEDFSNYWTATLYFKARNGTYKRVPQIQNVGFEGVQGGMTVYYMQDGLYNFQQTSKVTAFQPGFRMFVGDVNAKSKEELERFRQMTFTCLETLSTRDPQTLTFPTKPCPAGIMTAVRFPTCWDGVNLDSPDHMSHMAYPESGSFETGGPCPASHPVRMSQLFYEVIWDTKKFNDKSLWPTDGSQPFVWSFGDGTGYGNHGDYIFGWQGDALQRALDSPCYQNCATLKSQNNAAMNKCAVSRVVNEDIDGWVTTLPGGFTASYTK
;
A
#
# COMPACT_ATOMS: atom_id res chain seq x y z
N MET A 1 -15.14 45.56 51.94
CA MET A 1 -14.44 45.32 50.66
C MET A 1 -14.20 43.82 50.56
N MET A 2 -15.08 43.11 49.86
CA MET A 2 -14.95 41.65 49.65
C MET A 2 -14.33 41.41 48.26
N TRP A 3 -13.15 40.85 48.23
CA TRP A 3 -12.49 40.42 47.01
C TRP A 3 -13.06 39.06 46.58
N ARG A 4 -13.77 39.03 45.45
CA ARG A 4 -14.18 37.79 44.78
C ARG A 4 -12.99 37.26 43.99
N GLN A 5 -12.42 36.15 44.42
CA GLN A 5 -11.48 35.39 43.60
C GLN A 5 -12.27 34.67 42.49
N LEU A 6 -12.02 35.06 41.23
CA LEU A 6 -12.46 34.29 40.07
C LEU A 6 -11.49 33.11 39.90
N ALA A 7 -11.96 31.92 40.15
CA ALA A 7 -11.26 30.70 39.76
C ALA A 7 -11.43 30.51 38.24
N ILE A 8 -10.33 30.66 37.47
CA ILE A 8 -10.28 30.31 36.06
C ILE A 8 -10.13 28.77 36.00
N LEU A 9 -11.24 28.06 35.71
CA LEU A 9 -11.16 26.65 35.28
C LEU A 9 -10.54 26.61 33.88
N ALA A 10 -9.27 26.25 33.79
CA ALA A 10 -8.65 25.88 32.51
C ALA A 10 -9.31 24.56 32.04
N LEU A 11 -10.19 24.66 31.06
CA LEU A 11 -10.67 23.51 30.30
C LEU A 11 -9.45 22.92 29.55
N VAL A 12 -8.87 21.87 30.10
CA VAL A 12 -7.95 21.01 29.38
C VAL A 12 -8.80 20.23 28.38
N ALA A 13 -8.89 20.71 27.16
CA ALA A 13 -9.45 19.91 26.07
C ALA A 13 -8.62 18.62 25.97
N PRO A 14 -9.23 17.44 25.95
CA PRO A 14 -8.49 16.22 25.72
C PRO A 14 -7.81 16.36 24.36
N TYR A 15 -6.48 16.32 24.32
CA TYR A 15 -5.73 16.15 23.09
C TYR A 15 -6.20 14.82 22.48
N GLN A 16 -6.91 14.89 21.38
CA GLN A 16 -7.19 13.70 20.58
C GLN A 16 -5.86 13.19 20.06
N VAL A 17 -5.43 12.07 20.56
CA VAL A 17 -4.25 11.36 20.09
C VAL A 17 -4.65 10.75 18.75
N THR A 18 -4.25 11.40 17.67
CA THR A 18 -4.37 10.85 16.32
C THR A 18 -3.22 9.88 16.12
N ALA A 19 -3.46 8.60 16.26
CA ALA A 19 -2.46 7.59 15.99
C ALA A 19 -2.53 7.21 14.50
N LEU A 20 -1.66 7.83 13.72
CA LEU A 20 -1.45 7.59 12.31
C LEU A 20 0.00 7.17 12.11
N LEU A 21 0.27 5.86 12.04
CA LEU A 21 1.61 5.41 11.69
C LEU A 21 1.82 5.59 10.19
N ARG A 22 2.85 6.38 9.81
CA ARG A 22 3.23 6.67 8.41
C ARG A 22 4.72 6.52 8.26
N PHE A 23 5.18 5.59 7.43
CA PHE A 23 6.60 5.31 7.28
C PHE A 23 6.94 4.79 5.88
N PRO A 24 8.21 5.00 5.41
CA PRO A 24 8.67 4.46 4.15
C PRO A 24 9.13 3.02 4.32
N CYS A 25 8.93 2.23 3.27
CA CYS A 25 9.63 0.97 3.04
C CYS A 25 10.34 1.08 1.69
N GLY A 26 11.66 0.84 1.66
CA GLY A 26 12.46 0.78 0.44
C GLY A 26 12.16 -0.47 -0.38
N GLN A 27 12.68 -0.52 -1.61
CA GLN A 27 12.49 -1.67 -2.49
C GLN A 27 13.25 -2.91 -1.98
N LEU A 28 12.55 -3.99 -1.70
CA LEU A 28 13.14 -5.29 -1.36
C LEU A 28 13.54 -6.05 -2.64
N VAL A 29 12.59 -6.23 -3.54
CA VAL A 29 12.77 -6.87 -4.85
C VAL A 29 11.65 -6.47 -5.80
N ILE A 30 11.93 -6.56 -7.10
CA ILE A 30 10.92 -6.53 -8.16
C ILE A 30 11.04 -7.86 -8.90
N ASP A 31 10.03 -8.72 -8.76
CA ASP A 31 10.06 -10.07 -9.31
C ASP A 31 8.64 -10.60 -9.58
N ARG A 32 8.54 -11.65 -10.38
CA ARG A 32 7.29 -12.39 -10.57
C ARG A 32 7.14 -13.48 -9.52
N LEU A 33 6.87 -13.05 -8.30
CA LEU A 33 6.57 -13.86 -7.13
C LEU A 33 5.28 -13.35 -6.47
N ASP A 34 4.45 -14.27 -6.02
CA ASP A 34 3.20 -13.97 -5.31
C ASP A 34 2.87 -15.13 -4.35
N PRO A 35 3.37 -15.05 -3.10
CA PRO A 35 3.14 -16.10 -2.12
C PRO A 35 1.71 -16.15 -1.57
N LEU A 36 0.87 -15.18 -1.91
CA LEU A 36 -0.50 -15.10 -1.44
C LEU A 36 -1.49 -15.71 -2.45
N VAL A 37 -1.57 -15.15 -3.65
CA VAL A 37 -2.55 -15.56 -4.66
C VAL A 37 -2.10 -16.79 -5.45
N THR A 38 -0.79 -16.92 -5.71
CA THR A 38 -0.22 -18.07 -6.44
C THR A 38 0.97 -18.70 -5.72
N PRO A 39 0.79 -19.20 -4.47
CA PRO A 39 1.88 -19.70 -3.65
C PRO A 39 2.64 -20.84 -4.34
N GLY A 40 3.97 -20.73 -4.37
CA GLY A 40 4.88 -21.69 -4.98
C GLY A 40 4.98 -21.63 -6.50
N GLN A 41 4.15 -20.84 -7.18
CA GLN A 41 4.28 -20.64 -8.62
C GLN A 41 5.45 -19.70 -8.95
N VAL A 42 6.43 -20.23 -9.68
CA VAL A 42 7.59 -19.46 -10.17
C VAL A 42 7.77 -19.73 -11.66
N PRO A 43 7.61 -18.71 -12.51
CA PRO A 43 7.19 -17.34 -12.22
C PRO A 43 5.69 -17.22 -11.90
N ALA A 44 5.33 -16.25 -11.04
CA ALA A 44 3.95 -15.81 -10.85
C ALA A 44 3.41 -15.16 -12.16
N PRO A 45 2.08 -15.03 -12.32
CA PRO A 45 1.50 -14.50 -13.56
C PRO A 45 2.05 -13.15 -13.99
N HIS A 46 2.20 -12.18 -13.06
CA HIS A 46 2.67 -10.84 -13.38
C HIS A 46 3.75 -10.33 -12.40
N LEU A 47 4.35 -9.20 -12.72
CA LEU A 47 5.46 -8.61 -11.99
C LEU A 47 4.96 -7.75 -10.84
N HIS A 48 5.52 -7.99 -9.65
CA HIS A 48 5.27 -7.20 -8.45
C HIS A 48 6.49 -6.38 -8.02
N GLN A 49 6.24 -5.27 -7.35
CA GLN A 49 7.20 -4.59 -6.50
C GLN A 49 6.90 -4.97 -5.04
N ILE A 50 7.90 -5.43 -4.32
CA ILE A 50 7.78 -5.97 -2.96
C ILE A 50 8.65 -5.17 -2.02
N VAL A 51 8.14 -4.87 -0.81
CA VAL A 51 8.87 -4.23 0.28
C VAL A 51 8.68 -5.01 1.59
N GLY A 52 9.48 -4.72 2.60
CA GLY A 52 9.38 -5.33 3.94
C GLY A 52 10.51 -6.29 4.28
N GLY A 53 10.19 -7.34 5.02
CA GLY A 53 11.14 -8.34 5.52
C GLY A 53 11.75 -9.23 4.44
N ASN A 54 13.03 -9.60 4.61
CA ASN A 54 13.77 -10.39 3.62
C ASN A 54 13.53 -11.92 3.71
N ALA A 55 12.60 -12.37 4.56
CA ALA A 55 12.09 -13.74 4.51
C ALA A 55 11.08 -13.97 3.36
N PHE A 56 10.77 -12.93 2.56
CA PHE A 56 9.89 -13.03 1.41
C PHE A 56 10.36 -14.09 0.41
N ASN A 57 9.44 -14.97 -0.01
CA ASN A 57 9.72 -16.08 -0.92
C ASN A 57 8.47 -16.39 -1.77
N ALA A 58 8.61 -17.25 -2.77
CA ALA A 58 7.50 -17.74 -3.61
C ALA A 58 6.39 -18.45 -2.83
N SER A 59 6.72 -19.06 -1.70
CA SER A 59 5.77 -19.65 -0.75
C SER A 59 6.05 -19.13 0.65
N MET A 60 5.02 -18.70 1.34
CA MET A 60 5.11 -18.17 2.71
C MET A 60 4.02 -18.86 3.56
N ASP A 61 4.42 -19.90 4.27
CA ASP A 61 3.52 -20.63 5.16
C ASP A 61 3.01 -19.73 6.28
N PRO A 62 1.68 -19.65 6.55
CA PRO A 62 1.13 -18.78 7.59
C PRO A 62 1.58 -19.14 9.02
N SER A 63 2.09 -20.33 9.25
CA SER A 63 2.62 -20.74 10.56
C SER A 63 4.04 -20.23 10.83
N LYS A 64 4.72 -19.66 9.82
CA LYS A 64 6.09 -19.18 9.93
C LYS A 64 6.21 -17.90 10.74
N ASP A 65 7.24 -17.85 11.58
CA ASP A 65 7.61 -16.63 12.30
C ASP A 65 8.47 -15.73 11.40
N LEU A 66 7.83 -14.86 10.62
CA LEU A 66 8.53 -13.97 9.69
C LEU A 66 9.57 -13.07 10.38
N PRO A 67 9.31 -12.48 11.58
CA PRO A 67 10.34 -11.80 12.34
C PRO A 67 11.55 -12.68 12.69
N GLY A 68 11.35 -13.93 13.04
CA GLY A 68 12.40 -14.86 13.36
C GLY A 68 13.19 -15.37 12.15
N GLU A 69 12.55 -15.47 10.98
CA GLU A 69 13.18 -15.89 9.72
C GLU A 69 13.87 -14.73 8.98
N SER A 70 13.47 -13.50 9.21
CA SER A 70 14.06 -12.32 8.57
C SER A 70 15.33 -11.86 9.28
N THR A 71 16.31 -11.44 8.50
CA THR A 71 17.55 -10.83 9.01
C THR A 71 17.58 -9.32 8.81
N CYS A 72 16.72 -8.77 7.98
CA CYS A 72 16.52 -7.34 7.74
C CYS A 72 15.14 -7.05 7.20
N THR A 73 14.77 -5.78 7.25
CA THR A 73 13.59 -5.22 6.59
C THR A 73 13.95 -3.93 5.86
N THR A 74 13.22 -3.64 4.78
CA THR A 74 13.35 -2.37 4.05
C THR A 74 12.52 -1.24 4.67
N CYS A 75 11.73 -1.51 5.73
CA CYS A 75 10.87 -0.55 6.38
C CYS A 75 11.60 0.27 7.45
N GLN A 76 11.14 1.50 7.71
CA GLN A 76 11.73 2.40 8.70
C GLN A 76 11.77 1.81 10.11
N PHE A 77 10.72 1.10 10.49
CA PHE A 77 10.66 0.43 11.79
C PHE A 77 11.27 -0.97 11.67
N SER A 78 12.38 -1.20 12.37
CA SER A 78 13.13 -2.46 12.29
C SER A 78 12.43 -3.64 12.96
N GLU A 79 11.27 -3.42 13.57
CA GLU A 79 10.38 -4.44 14.14
C GLU A 79 9.28 -4.85 13.12
N ASP A 80 9.23 -4.22 11.94
CA ASP A 80 8.28 -4.54 10.89
C ASP A 80 8.93 -5.40 9.79
N PHE A 81 8.69 -6.69 9.83
CA PHE A 81 9.09 -7.67 8.84
C PHE A 81 7.90 -8.13 7.97
N SER A 82 6.79 -7.42 8.02
CA SER A 82 5.67 -7.66 7.11
C SER A 82 6.11 -7.52 5.66
N ASN A 83 5.39 -8.18 4.76
CA ASN A 83 5.58 -7.96 3.33
C ASN A 83 4.35 -7.28 2.74
N TYR A 84 4.62 -6.28 1.91
CA TYR A 84 3.65 -5.44 1.23
C TYR A 84 4.01 -5.41 -0.24
N TRP A 85 3.04 -5.67 -1.15
CA TRP A 85 3.34 -5.58 -2.57
C TRP A 85 2.15 -5.13 -3.41
N THR A 86 2.45 -4.66 -4.60
CA THR A 86 1.51 -4.26 -5.65
C THR A 86 2.08 -4.63 -7.00
N ALA A 87 1.25 -4.68 -8.03
CA ALA A 87 1.73 -4.78 -9.40
C ALA A 87 2.67 -3.62 -9.76
N THR A 88 3.57 -3.82 -10.72
CA THR A 88 4.42 -2.76 -11.26
C THR A 88 3.72 -2.02 -12.40
N LEU A 89 4.03 -0.72 -12.50
CA LEU A 89 3.54 0.15 -13.57
C LEU A 89 4.51 0.16 -14.76
N TYR A 90 3.96 0.09 -15.97
CA TYR A 90 4.67 0.25 -17.23
C TYR A 90 4.12 1.43 -18.03
N PHE A 91 5.01 2.02 -18.81
CA PHE A 91 4.69 2.99 -19.84
C PHE A 91 4.77 2.30 -21.21
N LYS A 92 3.71 2.38 -22.01
CA LYS A 92 3.66 1.90 -23.40
C LYS A 92 3.96 3.07 -24.34
N ALA A 93 5.11 3.03 -24.97
CA ALA A 93 5.51 4.05 -25.93
C ALA A 93 4.72 3.93 -27.25
N ARG A 94 4.70 5.04 -28.03
CA ARG A 94 4.06 5.13 -29.34
C ARG A 94 4.48 4.02 -30.32
N ASN A 95 5.74 3.56 -30.23
CA ASN A 95 6.26 2.48 -31.06
C ASN A 95 5.84 1.07 -30.59
N GLY A 96 5.01 0.98 -29.56
CA GLY A 96 4.49 -0.27 -29.01
C GLY A 96 5.36 -0.96 -27.97
N THR A 97 6.56 -0.45 -27.67
CA THR A 97 7.40 -1.02 -26.61
C THR A 97 7.00 -0.54 -25.23
N TYR A 98 7.37 -1.31 -24.20
CA TYR A 98 7.03 -1.03 -22.81
C TYR A 98 8.30 -0.73 -22.00
N LYS A 99 8.20 0.17 -21.04
CA LYS A 99 9.26 0.49 -20.07
C LYS A 99 8.68 0.54 -18.68
N ARG A 100 9.29 -0.19 -17.75
CA ARG A 100 8.88 -0.12 -16.33
C ARG A 100 9.08 1.30 -15.80
N VAL A 101 8.07 1.79 -15.08
CA VAL A 101 8.13 3.07 -14.37
C VAL A 101 8.73 2.82 -12.99
N PRO A 102 9.84 3.47 -12.63
CA PRO A 102 10.43 3.30 -11.30
C PRO A 102 9.56 3.95 -10.23
N GLN A 103 9.68 3.45 -9.00
CA GLN A 103 9.08 4.07 -7.82
C GLN A 103 10.04 5.11 -7.23
N ILE A 104 9.47 6.16 -6.64
CA ILE A 104 10.17 7.12 -5.79
C ILE A 104 9.44 7.27 -4.47
N GLN A 105 10.16 7.72 -3.45
CA GLN A 105 9.57 7.93 -2.14
C GLN A 105 8.69 9.19 -2.07
N ASN A 106 7.77 9.16 -1.13
CA ASN A 106 6.90 10.28 -0.80
C ASN A 106 7.68 11.39 -0.10
N VAL A 107 7.10 12.59 -0.07
CA VAL A 107 7.65 13.75 0.63
C VAL A 107 7.96 13.41 2.11
N GLY A 108 9.14 13.82 2.56
CA GLY A 108 9.65 13.58 3.91
C GLY A 108 10.38 12.24 4.09
N PHE A 109 10.58 11.46 3.01
CA PHE A 109 11.29 10.18 3.03
C PHE A 109 12.43 10.12 2.01
N GLU A 110 13.04 11.26 1.76
CA GLU A 110 14.14 11.40 0.81
C GLU A 110 15.33 10.50 1.21
N GLY A 111 15.94 9.86 0.23
CA GLY A 111 17.10 8.96 0.42
C GLY A 111 16.74 7.48 0.60
N VAL A 112 15.48 7.12 0.77
CA VAL A 112 15.01 5.73 0.65
C VAL A 112 14.83 5.39 -0.84
N GLN A 113 15.27 4.20 -1.25
CA GLN A 113 15.29 3.80 -2.67
C GLN A 113 14.05 3.01 -3.05
N GLY A 114 13.30 3.49 -4.05
CA GLY A 114 12.11 2.82 -4.58
C GLY A 114 11.04 2.56 -3.50
N GLY A 115 10.26 1.50 -3.66
CA GLY A 115 9.32 1.04 -2.65
C GLY A 115 8.03 1.86 -2.55
N MET A 116 7.52 2.00 -1.32
CA MET A 116 6.24 2.66 -1.03
C MET A 116 6.21 3.28 0.36
N THR A 117 5.20 4.12 0.60
CA THR A 117 4.83 4.57 1.94
C THR A 117 3.71 3.70 2.48
N VAL A 118 3.90 3.17 3.67
CA VAL A 118 2.93 2.34 4.39
C VAL A 118 2.31 3.14 5.53
N TYR A 119 1.01 2.97 5.71
CA TYR A 119 0.24 3.59 6.78
C TYR A 119 -0.55 2.54 7.55
N TYR A 120 -0.65 2.73 8.86
CA TYR A 120 -1.65 2.12 9.71
C TYR A 120 -2.49 3.25 10.32
N MET A 121 -3.65 3.50 9.71
CA MET A 121 -4.49 4.64 10.05
C MET A 121 -5.55 4.24 11.05
N GLN A 122 -5.79 5.13 12.01
CA GLN A 122 -6.88 4.95 12.98
C GLN A 122 -7.68 6.24 13.22
N ASP A 123 -7.23 7.39 12.70
CA ASP A 123 -8.01 8.62 12.72
C ASP A 123 -9.41 8.41 12.13
N GLY A 124 -10.41 8.93 12.78
CA GLY A 124 -11.80 8.70 12.39
C GLY A 124 -12.31 7.27 12.67
N LEU A 125 -11.44 6.25 12.72
CA LEU A 125 -11.81 4.90 13.13
C LEU A 125 -12.08 4.85 14.64
N TYR A 126 -11.35 5.64 15.44
CA TYR A 126 -11.56 5.79 16.89
C TYR A 126 -12.79 6.62 17.23
N ASN A 127 -13.10 7.63 16.40
CA ASN A 127 -14.04 8.67 16.80
C ASN A 127 -15.49 8.31 16.57
N PHE A 128 -15.78 7.20 15.94
CA PHE A 128 -17.17 6.89 15.63
C PHE A 128 -18.03 6.76 16.88
N GLN A 129 -17.47 6.36 18.02
CA GLN A 129 -18.12 6.46 19.36
C GLN A 129 -17.13 6.57 20.52
N GLN A 130 -15.87 6.86 20.31
CA GLN A 130 -14.79 6.96 21.33
C GLN A 130 -14.59 5.70 22.21
N THR A 131 -15.14 4.57 21.88
CA THR A 131 -15.18 3.37 22.73
C THR A 131 -14.56 2.12 22.10
N SER A 132 -14.28 2.13 20.80
CA SER A 132 -13.77 0.93 20.11
C SER A 132 -12.25 0.94 20.09
N LYS A 133 -11.62 0.00 20.78
CA LYS A 133 -10.19 -0.27 20.64
C LYS A 133 -9.91 -0.75 19.21
N VAL A 134 -8.88 -0.19 18.59
CA VAL A 134 -8.35 -0.70 17.31
C VAL A 134 -7.42 -1.85 17.62
N THR A 135 -7.68 -2.99 16.99
CA THR A 135 -6.90 -4.23 17.17
C THR A 135 -5.81 -4.30 16.09
N ALA A 136 -4.60 -4.66 16.48
CA ALA A 136 -3.52 -4.94 15.53
C ALA A 136 -3.75 -6.26 14.80
N PHE A 137 -3.19 -6.38 13.59
CA PHE A 137 -3.09 -7.64 12.89
C PHE A 137 -2.22 -8.63 13.69
N GLN A 138 -2.36 -9.93 13.44
CA GLN A 138 -1.75 -11.00 14.22
C GLN A 138 -0.86 -11.89 13.35
N PRO A 139 0.08 -12.65 13.94
CA PRO A 139 0.87 -13.65 13.21
C PRO A 139 -0.02 -14.60 12.40
N GLY A 140 0.36 -14.83 11.15
CA GLY A 140 -0.40 -15.60 10.18
C GLY A 140 -1.45 -14.81 9.39
N PHE A 141 -1.74 -13.55 9.80
CA PHE A 141 -2.70 -12.71 9.08
C PHE A 141 -2.18 -12.32 7.70
N ARG A 142 -3.03 -12.46 6.70
CA ARG A 142 -2.76 -12.06 5.33
C ARG A 142 -4.04 -11.61 4.66
N MET A 143 -3.94 -10.70 3.69
CA MET A 143 -5.10 -10.23 2.93
C MET A 143 -4.69 -9.67 1.57
N PHE A 144 -5.62 -9.78 0.65
CA PHE A 144 -5.60 -9.21 -0.68
C PHE A 144 -6.71 -8.16 -0.78
N VAL A 145 -6.50 -7.12 -1.56
CA VAL A 145 -7.53 -6.15 -1.91
C VAL A 145 -7.41 -5.76 -3.37
N GLY A 146 -8.55 -5.70 -4.05
CA GLY A 146 -8.63 -5.38 -5.47
C GLY A 146 -9.15 -6.55 -6.30
N ASP A 147 -9.22 -6.31 -7.61
CA ASP A 147 -9.57 -7.34 -8.58
C ASP A 147 -8.78 -7.09 -9.86
N VAL A 148 -7.79 -7.93 -10.14
CA VAL A 148 -6.94 -7.82 -11.34
C VAL A 148 -7.74 -7.88 -12.65
N ASN A 149 -8.96 -8.44 -12.61
CA ASN A 149 -9.84 -8.57 -13.75
C ASN A 149 -10.82 -7.40 -13.89
N ALA A 150 -10.90 -6.49 -12.91
CA ALA A 150 -11.81 -5.35 -12.97
C ALA A 150 -11.52 -4.47 -14.20
N LYS A 151 -12.57 -4.13 -14.93
CA LYS A 151 -12.52 -3.30 -16.16
C LYS A 151 -13.47 -2.12 -16.09
N SER A 152 -14.25 -1.99 -15.03
CA SER A 152 -15.24 -0.93 -14.88
C SER A 152 -15.27 -0.37 -13.45
N LYS A 153 -15.88 0.81 -13.30
CA LYS A 153 -16.11 1.44 -12.01
C LYS A 153 -17.01 0.58 -11.11
N GLU A 154 -18.02 -0.03 -11.71
CA GLU A 154 -19.02 -0.85 -11.03
C GLU A 154 -18.37 -2.09 -10.39
N GLU A 155 -17.41 -2.70 -11.07
CA GLU A 155 -16.63 -3.82 -10.55
C GLU A 155 -15.71 -3.41 -9.38
N LEU A 156 -15.28 -2.14 -9.37
CA LEU A 156 -14.50 -1.56 -8.27
C LEU A 156 -15.33 -1.09 -7.08
N GLU A 157 -16.65 -0.98 -7.17
CA GLU A 157 -17.45 -0.38 -6.08
C GLU A 157 -17.25 -1.07 -4.73
N ARG A 158 -17.02 -2.38 -4.72
CA ARG A 158 -16.67 -3.12 -3.50
C ARG A 158 -15.28 -2.77 -2.96
N PHE A 159 -14.37 -2.24 -3.81
CA PHE A 159 -13.01 -1.80 -3.47
C PHE A 159 -12.86 -0.28 -3.63
N ARG A 160 -13.85 0.47 -3.27
CA ARG A 160 -14.03 1.92 -3.50
C ARG A 160 -12.90 2.83 -3.00
N GLN A 161 -11.86 2.26 -2.44
CA GLN A 161 -10.78 3.02 -1.81
C GLN A 161 -9.43 2.87 -2.53
N MET A 162 -9.46 2.57 -3.83
CA MET A 162 -8.28 2.58 -4.70
C MET A 162 -8.33 3.76 -5.64
N THR A 163 -7.29 4.59 -5.60
CA THR A 163 -7.30 5.84 -6.35
C THR A 163 -5.95 6.17 -6.96
N PHE A 164 -5.97 7.09 -7.92
CA PHE A 164 -4.80 7.68 -8.56
C PHE A 164 -4.79 9.18 -8.33
N THR A 165 -3.61 9.76 -8.12
CA THR A 165 -3.40 11.21 -8.09
C THR A 165 -2.32 11.57 -9.10
N CYS A 166 -2.63 12.48 -10.01
CA CYS A 166 -1.64 13.10 -10.88
C CYS A 166 -0.92 14.19 -10.09
N LEU A 167 0.34 13.96 -9.77
CA LEU A 167 1.11 14.84 -8.89
C LEU A 167 1.65 16.04 -9.67
N GLU A 168 1.17 17.24 -9.36
CA GLU A 168 1.80 18.49 -9.78
C GLU A 168 3.08 18.76 -8.97
N THR A 169 3.05 18.43 -7.67
CA THR A 169 4.19 18.36 -6.75
C THR A 169 4.07 17.09 -5.92
N LEU A 170 5.13 16.65 -5.24
CA LEU A 170 5.06 15.48 -4.35
C LEU A 170 4.07 15.64 -3.19
N SER A 171 3.62 16.86 -2.90
CA SER A 171 2.61 17.15 -1.88
C SER A 171 1.18 17.20 -2.40
N THR A 172 0.95 17.04 -3.72
CA THR A 172 -0.40 17.03 -4.31
C THR A 172 -1.18 15.80 -3.81
N ARG A 173 -2.46 16.00 -3.42
CA ARG A 173 -3.33 14.90 -2.96
C ARG A 173 -4.67 14.85 -3.69
N ASP A 174 -5.04 15.90 -4.38
CA ASP A 174 -6.32 16.04 -5.10
C ASP A 174 -6.11 16.67 -6.50
N PRO A 175 -6.99 16.38 -7.45
CA PRO A 175 -8.11 15.44 -7.38
C PRO A 175 -7.64 13.98 -7.46
N GLN A 176 -8.38 13.07 -6.81
CA GLN A 176 -8.20 11.63 -6.95
C GLN A 176 -9.13 11.07 -8.03
N THR A 177 -8.63 10.12 -8.81
CA THR A 177 -9.38 9.43 -9.88
C THR A 177 -9.36 7.91 -9.67
N LEU A 178 -10.29 7.19 -10.28
CA LEU A 178 -10.35 5.72 -10.25
C LEU A 178 -9.55 5.06 -11.37
N THR A 179 -9.09 5.85 -12.36
CA THR A 179 -8.35 5.40 -13.53
C THR A 179 -7.03 6.13 -13.65
N PHE A 180 -6.15 5.64 -14.50
CA PHE A 180 -4.92 6.33 -14.81
C PHE A 180 -5.15 7.77 -15.29
N PRO A 181 -4.31 8.74 -14.88
CA PRO A 181 -4.36 10.10 -15.40
C PRO A 181 -4.20 10.14 -16.92
N THR A 182 -5.01 10.97 -17.60
CA THR A 182 -5.00 11.13 -19.06
C THR A 182 -4.07 12.25 -19.55
N LYS A 183 -3.30 12.85 -18.64
CA LYS A 183 -2.33 13.91 -18.91
C LYS A 183 -0.97 13.59 -18.29
N PRO A 184 0.13 14.18 -18.79
CA PRO A 184 1.41 14.11 -18.11
C PRO A 184 1.33 14.67 -16.68
N CYS A 185 1.97 13.98 -15.72
CA CYS A 185 1.99 14.35 -14.32
C CYS A 185 3.40 14.84 -13.94
N PRO A 186 3.58 16.14 -13.65
CA PRO A 186 4.90 16.77 -13.49
C PRO A 186 5.78 16.14 -12.40
N ALA A 187 5.19 15.67 -11.30
CA ALA A 187 5.90 15.05 -10.18
C ALA A 187 5.69 13.53 -10.08
N GLY A 188 4.95 12.93 -11.02
CA GLY A 188 4.65 11.51 -11.05
C GLY A 188 3.18 11.18 -10.85
N ILE A 189 2.88 9.88 -10.81
CA ILE A 189 1.55 9.35 -10.49
C ILE A 189 1.63 8.68 -9.12
N MET A 190 0.74 9.05 -8.21
CA MET A 190 0.58 8.35 -6.95
C MET A 190 -0.61 7.41 -7.05
N THR A 191 -0.41 6.15 -6.67
CA THR A 191 -1.48 5.18 -6.48
C THR A 191 -1.71 4.96 -5.00
N ALA A 192 -2.97 4.93 -4.60
CA ALA A 192 -3.42 4.71 -3.24
C ALA A 192 -4.21 3.41 -3.17
N VAL A 193 -3.85 2.52 -2.24
CA VAL A 193 -4.54 1.24 -1.99
C VAL A 193 -4.90 1.20 -0.51
N ARG A 194 -6.20 1.27 -0.19
CA ARG A 194 -6.71 1.27 1.18
C ARG A 194 -7.44 -0.03 1.47
N PHE A 195 -6.95 -0.76 2.44
CA PHE A 195 -7.50 -2.06 2.84
C PHE A 195 -8.74 -1.90 3.73
N PRO A 196 -9.60 -2.93 3.80
CA PRO A 196 -10.73 -2.95 4.71
C PRO A 196 -10.29 -2.95 6.18
N THR A 197 -11.18 -2.52 7.08
CA THR A 197 -10.88 -2.23 8.49
C THR A 197 -11.72 -3.04 9.48
N CYS A 198 -12.58 -3.92 9.01
CA CYS A 198 -13.46 -4.73 9.85
C CYS A 198 -13.13 -6.22 9.64
N TRP A 199 -12.68 -6.88 10.70
CA TRP A 199 -12.31 -8.29 10.69
C TRP A 199 -13.43 -9.14 11.30
N ASP A 200 -13.61 -10.36 10.79
CA ASP A 200 -14.59 -11.33 11.31
C ASP A 200 -14.29 -11.80 12.74
N GLY A 201 -13.07 -11.54 13.23
CA GLY A 201 -12.62 -11.89 14.59
C GLY A 201 -12.16 -13.35 14.73
N VAL A 202 -12.12 -14.13 13.66
CA VAL A 202 -11.85 -15.58 13.69
C VAL A 202 -10.76 -15.97 12.69
N ASN A 203 -10.92 -15.63 11.42
CA ASN A 203 -10.06 -16.12 10.35
C ASN A 203 -8.90 -15.15 10.10
N LEU A 204 -7.67 -15.67 10.13
CA LEU A 204 -6.46 -14.89 9.79
C LEU A 204 -6.25 -14.80 8.26
N ASP A 205 -6.97 -15.64 7.54
CA ASP A 205 -7.00 -15.75 6.08
C ASP A 205 -8.33 -16.39 5.66
N SER A 206 -8.69 -16.25 4.40
CA SER A 206 -9.86 -16.91 3.79
C SER A 206 -9.48 -17.44 2.41
N PRO A 207 -10.25 -18.38 1.82
CA PRO A 207 -9.91 -18.97 0.53
C PRO A 207 -9.72 -17.97 -0.62
N ASP A 208 -10.33 -16.80 -0.53
CA ASP A 208 -10.19 -15.69 -1.47
C ASP A 208 -9.24 -14.58 -0.96
N HIS A 209 -8.61 -14.77 0.20
CA HIS A 209 -7.75 -13.81 0.89
C HIS A 209 -8.41 -12.45 1.18
N MET A 210 -9.73 -12.35 1.11
CA MET A 210 -10.50 -11.11 1.24
C MET A 210 -11.67 -11.20 2.21
N SER A 211 -12.46 -12.29 2.15
CA SER A 211 -13.78 -12.38 2.79
C SER A 211 -13.76 -12.46 4.33
N HIS A 212 -12.60 -12.62 4.95
CA HIS A 212 -12.42 -12.46 6.40
C HIS A 212 -12.35 -10.98 6.84
N MET A 213 -12.28 -10.05 5.86
CA MET A 213 -12.27 -8.61 6.07
C MET A 213 -13.41 -7.91 5.33
N ALA A 214 -13.93 -6.84 5.89
CA ALA A 214 -14.96 -6.01 5.27
C ALA A 214 -14.65 -4.51 5.42
N TYR A 215 -15.14 -3.71 4.49
CA TYR A 215 -15.20 -2.26 4.68
C TYR A 215 -16.32 -1.89 5.66
N PRO A 216 -16.22 -0.75 6.36
CA PRO A 216 -17.32 -0.23 7.17
C PRO A 216 -18.60 -0.02 6.34
N GLU A 217 -19.77 -0.12 7.00
CA GLU A 217 -21.07 0.07 6.35
C GLU A 217 -21.27 1.49 5.79
N SER A 218 -20.56 2.47 6.35
CA SER A 218 -20.64 3.88 5.93
C SER A 218 -19.31 4.59 6.16
N GLY A 219 -19.21 5.85 5.78
CA GLY A 219 -18.01 6.68 5.94
C GLY A 219 -17.24 6.85 4.63
N SER A 220 -16.28 7.77 4.66
CA SER A 220 -15.32 8.01 3.58
C SER A 220 -14.02 7.24 3.81
N PHE A 221 -12.99 7.48 3.03
CA PHE A 221 -11.73 6.73 3.05
C PHE A 221 -11.19 6.52 4.47
N GLU A 222 -10.61 7.50 5.09
CA GLU A 222 -9.93 7.38 6.37
C GLU A 222 -10.88 7.48 7.58
N THR A 223 -12.16 7.68 7.35
CA THR A 223 -13.20 7.79 8.38
C THR A 223 -14.05 6.54 8.38
N GLY A 224 -13.76 5.60 9.25
CA GLY A 224 -14.56 4.38 9.35
C GLY A 224 -15.92 4.62 9.99
N GLY A 225 -17.00 4.21 9.31
CA GLY A 225 -18.30 3.98 9.92
C GLY A 225 -18.32 2.72 10.81
N PRO A 226 -19.49 2.25 11.26
CA PRO A 226 -19.60 1.02 12.01
C PRO A 226 -19.15 -0.19 11.17
N CYS A 227 -18.56 -1.16 11.83
CA CYS A 227 -18.32 -2.45 11.24
C CYS A 227 -19.60 -3.25 11.10
N PRO A 228 -19.80 -4.01 10.01
CA PRO A 228 -20.94 -4.90 9.87
C PRO A 228 -20.92 -6.00 10.96
N ALA A 229 -22.09 -6.48 11.33
CA ALA A 229 -22.23 -7.50 12.38
C ALA A 229 -21.45 -8.80 12.08
N SER A 230 -21.22 -9.11 10.81
CA SER A 230 -20.40 -10.26 10.37
C SER A 230 -18.90 -10.06 10.60
N HIS A 231 -18.43 -8.81 10.73
CA HIS A 231 -17.02 -8.45 10.91
C HIS A 231 -16.88 -7.42 12.04
N PRO A 232 -17.14 -7.82 13.28
CA PRO A 232 -17.31 -6.87 14.37
C PRO A 232 -16.01 -6.27 14.91
N VAL A 233 -14.86 -6.83 14.56
CA VAL A 233 -13.57 -6.41 15.12
C VAL A 233 -12.96 -5.28 14.30
N ARG A 234 -12.75 -4.12 14.95
CA ARG A 234 -12.12 -2.96 14.33
C ARG A 234 -10.61 -3.14 14.26
N MET A 235 -10.07 -3.07 13.05
CA MET A 235 -8.65 -3.05 12.77
C MET A 235 -8.19 -1.66 12.33
N SER A 236 -6.89 -1.37 12.42
CA SER A 236 -6.33 -0.18 11.74
C SER A 236 -6.46 -0.33 10.23
N GLN A 237 -6.65 0.79 9.51
CA GLN A 237 -6.62 0.74 8.06
C GLN A 237 -5.17 0.63 7.59
N LEU A 238 -4.82 -0.50 7.00
CA LEU A 238 -3.61 -0.60 6.20
C LEU A 238 -3.82 0.17 4.90
N PHE A 239 -2.82 0.99 4.53
CA PHE A 239 -2.91 1.84 3.36
C PHE A 239 -1.52 2.00 2.73
N TYR A 240 -1.45 1.92 1.40
CA TYR A 240 -0.23 2.15 0.62
C TYR A 240 -0.37 3.40 -0.24
N GLU A 241 0.68 4.23 -0.26
CA GLU A 241 0.93 5.20 -1.32
C GLU A 241 2.19 4.77 -2.08
N VAL A 242 2.03 4.48 -3.37
CA VAL A 242 3.14 4.20 -4.28
C VAL A 242 3.26 5.35 -5.27
N ILE A 243 4.41 6.03 -5.30
CA ILE A 243 4.67 7.10 -6.25
C ILE A 243 5.52 6.56 -7.40
N TRP A 244 4.97 6.64 -8.59
CA TRP A 244 5.59 6.22 -9.85
C TRP A 244 6.26 7.44 -10.51
N ASP A 245 7.57 7.38 -10.75
CA ASP A 245 8.32 8.46 -11.40
C ASP A 245 8.05 8.50 -12.91
N THR A 246 6.94 9.11 -13.27
CA THR A 246 6.54 9.27 -14.68
C THR A 246 7.20 10.45 -15.38
N LYS A 247 8.08 11.21 -14.72
CA LYS A 247 8.70 12.44 -15.28
C LYS A 247 9.40 12.20 -16.63
N LYS A 248 10.12 11.07 -16.75
CA LYS A 248 10.81 10.68 -17.98
C LYS A 248 9.87 10.33 -19.14
N PHE A 249 8.58 10.12 -18.86
CA PHE A 249 7.54 9.75 -19.80
C PHE A 249 6.56 10.89 -20.09
N ASN A 250 6.84 12.11 -19.62
CA ASN A 250 5.96 13.27 -19.79
C ASN A 250 6.07 13.90 -21.20
N ASP A 251 7.08 13.53 -21.99
CA ASP A 251 7.19 13.94 -23.38
C ASP A 251 6.05 13.32 -24.21
N LYS A 252 5.13 14.16 -24.66
CA LYS A 252 3.98 13.74 -25.48
C LYS A 252 4.35 13.13 -26.83
N SER A 253 5.58 13.32 -27.32
CA SER A 253 6.05 12.63 -28.52
C SER A 253 6.15 11.12 -28.32
N LEU A 254 6.26 10.65 -27.09
CA LEU A 254 6.29 9.24 -26.73
C LEU A 254 4.89 8.63 -26.54
N TRP A 255 3.86 9.50 -26.36
CA TRP A 255 2.49 9.09 -26.10
C TRP A 255 1.78 8.57 -27.36
N PRO A 256 0.72 7.77 -27.25
CA PRO A 256 -0.11 7.36 -28.37
C PRO A 256 -0.61 8.57 -29.19
N THR A 257 -0.69 8.40 -30.51
CA THR A 257 -1.08 9.49 -31.42
C THR A 257 -2.54 9.91 -31.30
N ASP A 258 -3.39 9.01 -30.80
CA ASP A 258 -4.81 9.25 -30.53
C ASP A 258 -5.04 10.05 -29.22
N GLY A 259 -3.97 10.37 -28.49
CA GLY A 259 -4.03 11.11 -27.25
C GLY A 259 -4.43 10.28 -26.01
N SER A 260 -4.59 8.96 -26.17
CA SER A 260 -4.87 8.07 -25.03
C SER A 260 -3.72 8.05 -24.02
N GLN A 261 -4.03 7.71 -22.78
CA GLN A 261 -3.02 7.56 -21.73
C GLN A 261 -2.18 6.29 -21.98
N PRO A 262 -0.84 6.32 -21.73
CA PRO A 262 0.07 5.24 -22.08
C PRO A 262 0.37 4.25 -20.95
N PHE A 263 -0.16 4.47 -19.74
CA PHE A 263 0.20 3.65 -18.58
C PHE A 263 -0.59 2.34 -18.56
N VAL A 264 0.06 1.28 -18.05
CA VAL A 264 -0.50 -0.07 -18.01
C VAL A 264 0.10 -0.83 -16.83
N TRP A 265 -0.70 -1.60 -16.11
CA TRP A 265 -0.20 -2.53 -15.11
C TRP A 265 0.55 -3.71 -15.75
N SER A 266 1.49 -4.31 -15.03
CA SER A 266 2.31 -5.44 -15.51
C SER A 266 1.52 -6.65 -16.02
N PHE A 267 0.25 -6.77 -15.65
CA PHE A 267 -0.69 -7.80 -16.15
C PHE A 267 -1.56 -7.33 -17.32
N GLY A 268 -1.21 -6.20 -17.95
CA GLY A 268 -1.84 -5.72 -19.18
C GLY A 268 -3.05 -4.80 -19.01
N ASP A 269 -3.50 -4.50 -17.80
CA ASP A 269 -4.60 -3.55 -17.59
C ASP A 269 -4.16 -2.11 -17.84
N GLY A 270 -4.69 -1.48 -18.89
CA GLY A 270 -4.49 -0.08 -19.24
C GLY A 270 -5.63 0.83 -18.75
N THR A 271 -6.63 0.31 -18.04
CA THR A 271 -7.71 1.13 -17.47
C THR A 271 -7.35 1.71 -16.10
N GLY A 272 -6.58 0.97 -15.32
CA GLY A 272 -6.24 1.24 -13.92
C GLY A 272 -7.20 0.56 -12.92
N TYR A 273 -8.34 0.06 -13.38
CA TYR A 273 -9.32 -0.59 -12.49
C TYR A 273 -8.80 -1.87 -11.84
N GLY A 274 -7.83 -2.57 -12.48
CA GLY A 274 -7.20 -3.76 -11.94
C GLY A 274 -6.19 -3.51 -10.83
N ASN A 275 -6.07 -2.28 -10.30
CA ASN A 275 -5.17 -1.99 -9.18
C ASN A 275 -5.49 -2.88 -7.98
N HIS A 276 -4.44 -3.36 -7.29
CA HIS A 276 -4.58 -4.26 -6.14
C HIS A 276 -3.40 -4.11 -5.19
N GLY A 277 -3.55 -4.67 -4.01
CA GLY A 277 -2.49 -4.73 -3.02
C GLY A 277 -2.58 -5.98 -2.16
N ASP A 278 -1.43 -6.42 -1.73
CA ASP A 278 -1.21 -7.66 -0.99
C ASP A 278 -0.48 -7.38 0.31
N TYR A 279 -0.79 -8.18 1.31
CA TYR A 279 -0.24 -8.03 2.65
C TYR A 279 -0.07 -9.37 3.35
N ILE A 280 1.11 -9.56 3.95
CA ILE A 280 1.38 -10.62 4.93
C ILE A 280 1.97 -9.95 6.18
N PHE A 281 1.34 -10.20 7.32
CA PHE A 281 1.75 -9.66 8.61
C PHE A 281 3.10 -10.25 9.06
N GLY A 282 3.97 -9.39 9.60
CA GLY A 282 5.29 -9.77 10.11
C GLY A 282 5.85 -8.79 11.15
N TRP A 283 5.02 -8.07 11.90
CA TRP A 283 5.50 -7.27 13.03
C TRP A 283 5.98 -8.15 14.16
N GLN A 284 7.09 -7.76 14.79
CA GLN A 284 7.71 -8.50 15.89
C GLN A 284 6.86 -8.35 17.18
N GLY A 285 6.41 -9.47 17.73
CA GLY A 285 5.69 -9.49 19.01
C GLY A 285 4.45 -8.61 19.01
N ASP A 286 4.37 -7.69 19.98
CA ASP A 286 3.27 -6.73 20.14
C ASP A 286 3.56 -5.33 19.56
N ALA A 287 4.63 -5.19 18.76
CA ALA A 287 5.14 -3.89 18.30
C ALA A 287 4.07 -3.05 17.59
N LEU A 288 3.26 -3.65 16.70
CA LEU A 288 2.18 -2.93 16.04
C LEU A 288 1.13 -2.44 17.04
N GLN A 289 0.69 -3.27 18.00
CA GLN A 289 -0.31 -2.85 18.99
C GLN A 289 0.23 -1.72 19.88
N ARG A 290 1.50 -1.79 20.31
CA ARG A 290 2.13 -0.69 21.06
C ARG A 290 2.15 0.61 20.27
N ALA A 291 2.41 0.54 18.97
CA ALA A 291 2.36 1.72 18.10
C ALA A 291 0.93 2.26 17.97
N LEU A 292 -0.06 1.39 17.79
CA LEU A 292 -1.47 1.77 17.69
C LEU A 292 -2.01 2.37 18.99
N ASP A 293 -1.52 1.93 20.14
CA ASP A 293 -1.89 2.45 21.46
C ASP A 293 -1.11 3.73 21.86
N SER A 294 -0.27 4.27 20.94
CA SER A 294 0.62 5.41 21.19
C SER A 294 0.39 6.54 20.17
N PRO A 295 0.74 7.80 20.51
CA PRO A 295 0.65 8.92 19.59
C PRO A 295 1.78 8.88 18.54
N CYS A 296 1.80 7.86 17.71
CA CYS A 296 2.78 7.70 16.64
C CYS A 296 2.35 8.43 15.36
N TYR A 297 3.36 8.90 14.60
CA TYR A 297 3.19 9.38 13.22
C TYR A 297 4.36 8.85 12.37
N GLN A 298 5.27 9.69 11.93
CA GLN A 298 6.53 9.29 11.26
C GLN A 298 7.58 8.83 12.27
N ASN A 299 7.47 9.33 13.49
CA ASN A 299 8.28 8.92 14.63
C ASN A 299 7.38 8.25 15.66
N CYS A 300 7.87 7.17 16.25
CA CYS A 300 7.15 6.39 17.24
C CYS A 300 8.11 5.97 18.35
N ALA A 301 7.94 6.54 19.53
CA ALA A 301 8.84 6.29 20.66
C ALA A 301 8.77 4.84 21.19
N THR A 302 7.70 4.13 20.88
CA THR A 302 7.49 2.73 21.28
C THR A 302 8.05 1.72 20.27
N LEU A 303 8.57 2.20 19.12
CA LEU A 303 9.16 1.36 18.07
C LEU A 303 10.65 1.66 17.87
N LYS A 304 11.39 0.65 17.43
CA LYS A 304 12.78 0.79 17.01
C LYS A 304 12.83 1.22 15.55
N SER A 305 13.51 2.34 15.27
CA SER A 305 13.73 2.84 13.91
C SER A 305 15.12 2.51 13.41
N GLN A 306 15.27 2.41 12.11
CA GLN A 306 16.55 2.31 11.41
C GLN A 306 16.72 3.44 10.40
N ASN A 307 17.95 3.66 9.94
CA ASN A 307 18.27 4.70 8.96
C ASN A 307 18.11 4.20 7.52
N ASN A 308 18.11 5.16 6.57
CA ASN A 308 17.97 4.87 5.15
C ASN A 308 19.06 3.92 4.61
N ALA A 309 20.29 3.97 5.14
CA ALA A 309 21.37 3.11 4.69
C ALA A 309 21.09 1.63 5.02
N ALA A 310 20.54 1.36 6.20
CA ALA A 310 20.14 0.01 6.61
C ALA A 310 18.94 -0.48 5.78
N MET A 311 17.93 0.36 5.60
CA MET A 311 16.76 0.07 4.77
C MET A 311 17.17 -0.29 3.33
N ASN A 312 17.98 0.56 2.69
CA ASN A 312 18.41 0.39 1.28
C ASN A 312 19.36 -0.80 1.08
N LYS A 313 20.02 -1.27 2.14
CA LYS A 313 20.89 -2.46 2.09
C LYS A 313 20.09 -3.76 2.12
N CYS A 314 18.89 -3.74 2.68
CA CYS A 314 18.05 -4.93 2.76
C CYS A 314 17.47 -5.26 1.38
N ALA A 315 17.76 -6.43 0.86
CA ALA A 315 17.29 -6.90 -0.43
C ALA A 315 17.27 -8.43 -0.48
N VAL A 316 16.50 -8.97 -1.39
CA VAL A 316 16.58 -10.38 -1.82
C VAL A 316 16.92 -10.45 -3.31
N SER A 317 17.60 -11.51 -3.71
CA SER A 317 17.93 -11.73 -5.11
C SER A 317 16.67 -12.09 -5.90
N ARG A 318 16.60 -11.61 -7.15
CA ARG A 318 15.55 -12.03 -8.08
C ARG A 318 15.67 -13.53 -8.37
N VAL A 319 14.52 -14.19 -8.47
CA VAL A 319 14.40 -15.62 -8.79
C VAL A 319 14.12 -15.81 -10.28
N VAL A 320 13.28 -14.94 -10.86
CA VAL A 320 12.90 -15.02 -12.28
C VAL A 320 13.89 -14.22 -13.14
N ASN A 321 14.55 -14.91 -14.07
CA ASN A 321 15.50 -14.28 -14.99
C ASN A 321 14.77 -13.77 -16.23
N GLU A 322 14.29 -12.51 -16.18
CA GLU A 322 13.67 -11.80 -17.31
C GLU A 322 14.09 -10.32 -17.31
N ASP A 323 14.06 -9.67 -18.47
CA ASP A 323 14.31 -8.22 -18.56
C ASP A 323 13.09 -7.44 -18.08
N ILE A 324 13.23 -6.76 -16.96
CA ILE A 324 12.19 -5.90 -16.39
C ILE A 324 12.52 -4.41 -16.51
N ASP A 325 13.76 -4.07 -16.82
CA ASP A 325 14.27 -2.70 -16.82
C ASP A 325 14.59 -2.15 -18.20
N GLY A 326 14.68 -3.03 -19.23
CA GLY A 326 14.84 -2.65 -20.63
C GLY A 326 13.57 -2.07 -21.27
N TRP A 327 13.67 -1.67 -22.54
CA TRP A 327 12.52 -1.50 -23.40
C TRP A 327 12.16 -2.87 -23.98
N VAL A 328 10.99 -3.38 -23.59
CA VAL A 328 10.52 -4.71 -23.97
C VAL A 328 9.35 -4.63 -24.94
N THR A 329 9.17 -5.63 -25.77
CA THR A 329 8.07 -5.70 -26.77
C THR A 329 6.79 -6.28 -26.20
N THR A 330 6.91 -7.02 -25.08
CA THR A 330 5.79 -7.57 -24.32
C THR A 330 6.03 -7.32 -22.84
N LEU A 331 4.98 -7.19 -22.04
CA LEU A 331 5.09 -7.11 -20.59
C LEU A 331 5.61 -8.45 -20.03
N PRO A 332 6.29 -8.45 -18.86
CA PRO A 332 6.65 -9.68 -18.16
C PRO A 332 5.46 -10.62 -18.03
N GLY A 333 5.68 -11.93 -18.31
CA GLY A 333 4.58 -12.89 -18.38
C GLY A 333 3.85 -12.96 -19.73
N GLY A 334 4.29 -12.20 -20.74
CA GLY A 334 3.73 -12.23 -22.10
C GLY A 334 2.45 -11.43 -22.28
N PHE A 335 2.09 -10.57 -21.31
CA PHE A 335 0.92 -9.70 -21.42
C PHE A 335 1.09 -8.59 -22.43
N THR A 336 -0.03 -8.13 -22.99
CA THR A 336 -0.13 -6.92 -23.83
C THR A 336 -1.16 -5.97 -23.23
N ALA A 337 -0.98 -4.68 -23.47
CA ALA A 337 -1.88 -3.66 -22.93
C ALA A 337 -3.27 -3.76 -23.54
N SER A 338 -4.29 -3.77 -22.68
CA SER A 338 -5.72 -3.63 -23.03
C SER A 338 -6.27 -2.37 -22.35
N TYR A 339 -6.84 -1.48 -23.15
CA TYR A 339 -7.48 -0.23 -22.72
C TYR A 339 -9.00 -0.26 -22.87
N THR A 340 -9.52 -1.39 -23.33
CA THR A 340 -10.96 -1.58 -23.53
C THR A 340 -11.61 -2.19 -22.30
N LYS A 341 -12.84 -1.67 -22.02
CA LYS A 341 -13.78 -2.27 -21.08
C LYS A 341 -14.27 -3.62 -21.57
#